data_273e04bb83407f40ad06edd89ee6ea9d
#
_entry.id   273e04bb83407f40ad06edd89ee6ea9d
#
_cell.length_a   1.000
_cell.length_b   1.000
_cell.length_c   1.000
_cell.angle_alpha   90.00
_cell.angle_beta   90.00
_cell.angle_gamma   90.00
#
_symmetry.space_group_name_H-M   'P 1'
#
loop_
_entity.id
_entity.type
_entity.pdbx_description
1 polymer ?
#
loop_
_entity_poly.entity_id
_entity_poly.type
_entity_poly.pdbx_seq_one_letter_code
_entity_poly.pdbx_strand_id
1 'polypeptide(L)'
;MFIAHLPAGYILAKLLLKKFKQTKITNKAFFTLIMLGAVFPDIDLFYFYLFDHRSVHHHKYFLHWFSFWLPIFLIALCYFIHSKYTAKPALMISLFSGAALLHIGLDTFVGDVWLFAPFIDQPYVFFEVSSRYQPWWLNFILHWSFFVELLICLIALILLVGKKN
;
A
#
# COMPACT_ATOMS: atom_id res chain seq x y z
N MET A 1 8.53 -3.34 -1.57
CA MET A 1 8.72 -3.21 -3.06
C MET A 1 9.11 -1.77 -3.39
N PHE A 2 9.79 -1.49 -4.54
CA PHE A 2 10.29 -0.13 -4.83
C PHE A 2 9.32 0.76 -5.59
N ILE A 3 8.78 0.25 -6.70
CA ILE A 3 8.03 1.08 -7.67
C ILE A 3 6.58 0.62 -7.84
N ALA A 4 6.20 -0.49 -7.24
CA ALA A 4 4.90 -1.11 -7.48
C ALA A 4 3.74 -0.47 -6.71
N HIS A 5 3.97 0.27 -5.61
CA HIS A 5 2.92 0.75 -4.70
C HIS A 5 1.89 1.66 -5.40
N LEU A 6 2.35 2.71 -6.07
CA LEU A 6 1.46 3.63 -6.77
C LEU A 6 0.72 2.96 -7.94
N PRO A 7 1.40 2.19 -8.83
CA PRO A 7 0.74 1.38 -9.85
C PRO A 7 -0.29 0.40 -9.30
N ALA A 8 0.01 -0.31 -8.21
CA ALA A 8 -0.93 -1.22 -7.56
C ALA A 8 -2.15 -0.49 -7.00
N GLY A 9 -1.96 0.67 -6.38
CA GLY A 9 -3.05 1.55 -5.95
C GLY A 9 -3.94 1.97 -7.13
N TYR A 10 -3.34 2.31 -8.27
CA TYR A 10 -4.11 2.65 -9.47
C TYR A 10 -4.94 1.47 -10.00
N ILE A 11 -4.35 0.26 -10.05
CA ILE A 11 -5.06 -0.96 -10.44
C ILE A 11 -6.23 -1.22 -9.49
N LEU A 12 -5.98 -1.15 -8.16
CA LEU A 12 -7.01 -1.31 -7.15
C LEU A 12 -8.17 -0.32 -7.36
N ALA A 13 -7.85 0.96 -7.60
CA ALA A 13 -8.85 1.98 -7.87
C ALA A 13 -9.69 1.65 -9.12
N LYS A 14 -9.06 1.20 -10.20
CA LYS A 14 -9.78 0.78 -11.43
C LYS A 14 -10.72 -0.40 -11.17
N LEU A 15 -10.29 -1.40 -10.40
CA LEU A 15 -11.09 -2.57 -10.07
C LEU A 15 -12.29 -2.23 -9.19
N LEU A 16 -12.09 -1.36 -8.20
CA LEU A 16 -13.13 -0.98 -7.24
C LEU A 16 -14.11 0.05 -7.83
N LEU A 17 -13.69 0.91 -8.76
CA LEU A 17 -14.52 1.99 -9.28
C LEU A 17 -15.87 1.48 -9.79
N LYS A 18 -15.91 0.33 -10.47
CA LYS A 18 -17.16 -0.25 -10.99
C LYS A 18 -18.14 -0.59 -9.87
N LYS A 19 -17.64 -1.07 -8.73
CA LYS A 19 -18.46 -1.48 -7.57
C LYS A 19 -19.01 -0.28 -6.80
N PHE A 20 -18.25 0.84 -6.76
CA PHE A 20 -18.59 2.03 -5.98
C PHE A 20 -19.08 3.21 -6.82
N LYS A 21 -19.41 2.97 -8.09
CA LYS A 21 -19.86 4.02 -9.05
C LYS A 21 -21.11 4.79 -8.58
N GLN A 22 -21.95 4.18 -7.74
CA GLN A 22 -23.16 4.82 -7.20
C GLN A 22 -22.90 5.70 -5.97
N THR A 23 -21.69 5.67 -5.42
CA THR A 23 -21.34 6.54 -4.29
C THR A 23 -21.17 7.97 -4.79
N LYS A 24 -21.61 8.94 -3.99
CA LYS A 24 -21.51 10.37 -4.33
C LYS A 24 -20.07 10.93 -4.19
N ILE A 25 -19.03 10.11 -4.33
CA ILE A 25 -17.62 10.51 -4.37
C ILE A 25 -17.22 10.68 -5.82
N THR A 26 -16.55 11.79 -6.16
CA THR A 26 -16.06 12.00 -7.51
C THR A 26 -14.98 10.96 -7.86
N ASN A 27 -14.90 10.57 -9.13
CA ASN A 27 -13.85 9.64 -9.59
C ASN A 27 -12.45 10.16 -9.23
N LYS A 28 -12.22 11.46 -9.34
CA LYS A 28 -10.94 12.08 -8.96
C LYS A 28 -10.61 11.82 -7.50
N ALA A 29 -11.53 12.14 -6.57
CA ALA A 29 -11.33 11.91 -5.14
C ALA A 29 -11.12 10.42 -4.83
N PHE A 30 -11.88 9.53 -5.48
CA PHE A 30 -11.78 8.08 -5.33
C PHE A 30 -10.37 7.57 -5.68
N PHE A 31 -9.87 7.94 -6.87
CA PHE A 31 -8.51 7.58 -7.28
C PHE A 31 -7.45 8.19 -6.38
N THR A 32 -7.57 9.48 -6.06
CA THR A 32 -6.60 10.17 -5.20
C THR A 32 -6.48 9.50 -3.83
N LEU A 33 -7.59 9.14 -3.19
CA LEU A 33 -7.56 8.49 -1.87
C LEU A 33 -6.86 7.14 -1.90
N ILE A 34 -7.16 6.30 -2.89
CA ILE A 34 -6.54 4.98 -3.00
C ILE A 34 -5.05 5.11 -3.35
N MET A 35 -4.70 5.98 -4.29
CA MET A 35 -3.30 6.17 -4.68
C MET A 35 -2.47 6.77 -3.55
N LEU A 36 -3.01 7.75 -2.80
CA LEU A 36 -2.35 8.30 -1.61
C LEU A 36 -2.21 7.22 -0.51
N GLY A 37 -3.27 6.46 -0.23
CA GLY A 37 -3.20 5.38 0.74
C GLY A 37 -2.15 4.32 0.39
N ALA A 38 -2.00 4.02 -0.92
CA ALA A 38 -1.02 3.04 -1.40
C ALA A 38 0.45 3.50 -1.28
N VAL A 39 0.73 4.77 -1.00
CA VAL A 39 2.09 5.29 -0.80
C VAL A 39 2.28 5.97 0.56
N PHE A 40 1.20 6.14 1.31
CA PHE A 40 1.23 6.87 2.57
C PHE A 40 2.11 6.25 3.64
N PRO A 41 2.20 4.91 3.80
CA PRO A 41 3.10 4.33 4.79
C PRO A 41 4.54 4.79 4.62
N ASP A 42 5.03 4.96 3.40
CA ASP A 42 6.38 5.43 3.09
C ASP A 42 6.66 6.88 3.50
N ILE A 43 5.67 7.63 4.01
CA ILE A 43 5.94 8.97 4.53
C ILE A 43 6.88 8.94 5.74
N ASP A 44 6.98 7.80 6.42
CA ASP A 44 7.92 7.60 7.53
C ASP A 44 9.39 7.59 7.08
N LEU A 45 9.68 7.42 5.79
CA LEU A 45 11.03 7.59 5.23
C LEU A 45 11.58 9.00 5.50
N PHE A 46 10.73 10.04 5.54
CA PHE A 46 11.17 11.37 5.95
C PHE A 46 11.69 11.38 7.38
N TYR A 47 10.97 10.72 8.31
CA TYR A 47 11.42 10.58 9.69
C TYR A 47 12.70 9.74 9.77
N PHE A 48 12.73 8.61 9.08
CA PHE A 48 13.86 7.69 9.01
C PHE A 48 15.17 8.36 8.56
N TYR A 49 15.10 9.21 7.52
CA TYR A 49 16.31 9.89 7.00
C TYR A 49 16.66 11.17 7.75
N LEU A 50 15.66 11.95 8.19
CA LEU A 50 15.90 13.30 8.72
C LEU A 50 16.09 13.33 10.24
N PHE A 51 15.46 12.40 10.98
CA PHE A 51 15.43 12.44 12.44
C PHE A 51 16.02 11.19 13.09
N ASP A 52 15.70 10.02 12.58
CA ASP A 52 16.12 8.75 13.16
C ASP A 52 17.53 8.32 12.73
N HIS A 53 18.11 8.99 11.74
CA HIS A 53 19.44 8.67 11.20
C HIS A 53 19.62 7.18 10.84
N ARG A 54 18.54 6.49 10.46
CA ARG A 54 18.48 5.07 10.08
C ARG A 54 18.85 4.12 11.23
N SER A 55 18.44 4.46 12.46
CA SER A 55 18.75 3.66 13.66
C SER A 55 18.03 2.33 13.68
N VAL A 56 16.84 2.25 13.06
CA VAL A 56 16.03 1.01 12.92
C VAL A 56 15.59 0.84 11.46
N HIS A 57 15.08 -0.33 11.11
CA HIS A 57 14.47 -0.55 9.79
C HIS A 57 13.18 0.29 9.65
N HIS A 58 12.99 1.02 8.51
CA HIS A 58 11.82 1.91 8.37
C HIS A 58 10.47 1.19 8.45
N HIS A 59 10.37 -0.08 8.01
CA HIS A 59 9.16 -0.89 8.18
C HIS A 59 8.85 -1.25 9.64
N LYS A 60 9.68 -0.84 10.59
CA LYS A 60 9.41 -0.98 12.03
C LYS A 60 8.55 0.16 12.58
N TYR A 61 8.34 1.24 11.83
CA TYR A 61 7.45 2.34 12.25
C TYR A 61 5.98 1.96 12.10
N PHE A 62 5.14 2.60 12.94
CA PHE A 62 3.72 2.24 13.07
C PHE A 62 2.91 2.37 11.77
N LEU A 63 3.37 3.17 10.81
CA LEU A 63 2.71 3.30 9.50
C LEU A 63 2.85 2.03 8.64
N HIS A 64 3.80 1.15 8.95
CA HIS A 64 3.96 -0.16 8.32
C HIS A 64 3.35 -1.31 9.14
N TRP A 65 2.63 -1.01 10.23
CA TRP A 65 1.99 -2.07 11.01
C TRP A 65 0.63 -2.43 10.44
N PHE A 66 0.46 -3.68 10.09
CA PHE A 66 -0.84 -4.22 9.70
C PHE A 66 -1.87 -4.11 10.84
N SER A 67 -1.41 -4.32 12.07
CA SER A 67 -2.20 -4.16 13.30
C SER A 67 -2.74 -2.73 13.50
N PHE A 68 -2.11 -1.71 12.93
CA PHE A 68 -2.58 -0.33 12.97
C PHE A 68 -3.67 -0.07 11.92
N TRP A 69 -3.44 -0.47 10.67
CA TRP A 69 -4.35 -0.15 9.57
C TRP A 69 -5.59 -1.05 9.51
N LEU A 70 -5.46 -2.33 9.90
CA LEU A 70 -6.58 -3.28 9.81
C LEU A 70 -7.78 -2.87 10.66
N PRO A 71 -7.65 -2.48 11.93
CA PRO A 71 -8.79 -2.02 12.72
C PRO A 71 -9.45 -0.77 12.12
N ILE A 72 -8.66 0.20 11.64
CA ILE A 72 -9.18 1.42 10.99
C ILE A 72 -10.02 1.05 9.77
N PHE A 73 -9.49 0.17 8.92
CA PHE A 73 -10.17 -0.32 7.74
C PHE A 73 -11.48 -1.03 8.09
N LEU A 74 -11.43 -1.98 9.04
CA LEU A 74 -12.62 -2.78 9.41
C LEU A 74 -13.71 -1.92 10.06
N ILE A 75 -13.35 -1.02 11.00
CA ILE A 75 -14.31 -0.13 11.65
C ILE A 75 -14.99 0.78 10.62
N ALA A 76 -14.20 1.38 9.73
CA ALA A 76 -14.72 2.27 8.70
C ALA A 76 -15.61 1.50 7.71
N LEU A 77 -15.19 0.31 7.28
CA LEU A 77 -15.94 -0.53 6.35
C LEU A 77 -17.26 -1.01 6.99
N CYS A 78 -17.22 -1.50 8.24
CA CYS A 78 -18.42 -1.92 8.98
C CYS A 78 -19.40 -0.76 9.14
N TYR A 79 -18.93 0.43 9.49
CA TYR A 79 -19.79 1.62 9.61
C TYR A 79 -20.37 2.03 8.25
N PHE A 80 -19.59 1.95 7.16
CA PHE A 80 -20.08 2.22 5.82
C PHE A 80 -21.19 1.24 5.41
N ILE A 81 -21.03 -0.04 5.69
CA ILE A 81 -22.05 -1.07 5.43
C ILE A 81 -23.28 -0.84 6.31
N HIS A 82 -23.10 -0.60 7.63
CA HIS A 82 -24.19 -0.34 8.57
C HIS A 82 -25.03 0.88 8.17
N SER A 83 -24.37 1.93 7.66
CA SER A 83 -25.06 3.13 7.14
C SER A 83 -25.77 2.92 5.79
N LYS A 84 -25.91 1.68 5.35
CA LYS A 84 -26.48 1.31 4.03
C LYS A 84 -25.78 2.05 2.88
N TYR A 85 -24.44 2.10 2.96
CA TYR A 85 -23.57 2.71 1.94
C TYR A 85 -23.73 4.22 1.76
N THR A 86 -24.22 4.94 2.75
CA THR A 86 -24.44 6.41 2.68
C THR A 86 -23.34 7.23 3.31
N ALA A 87 -22.59 6.67 4.29
CA ALA A 87 -21.53 7.36 5.03
C ALA A 87 -20.27 7.57 4.17
N LYS A 88 -20.21 8.68 3.42
CA LYS A 88 -19.06 9.02 2.59
C LYS A 88 -17.71 9.05 3.33
N PRO A 89 -17.61 9.66 4.54
CA PRO A 89 -16.34 9.67 5.27
C PRO A 89 -15.85 8.26 5.59
N ALA A 90 -16.76 7.35 5.97
CA ALA A 90 -16.40 5.96 6.23
C ALA A 90 -15.87 5.25 4.99
N LEU A 91 -16.49 5.47 3.82
CA LEU A 91 -15.98 4.95 2.56
C LEU A 91 -14.57 5.51 2.27
N MET A 92 -14.37 6.82 2.45
CA MET A 92 -13.08 7.46 2.18
C MET A 92 -11.97 6.89 3.07
N ILE A 93 -12.25 6.71 4.36
CA ILE A 93 -11.32 6.08 5.32
C ILE A 93 -11.04 4.62 4.93
N SER A 94 -12.08 3.86 4.54
CA SER A 94 -11.91 2.46 4.11
C SER A 94 -11.06 2.34 2.86
N LEU A 95 -11.25 3.21 1.87
CA LEU A 95 -10.47 3.20 0.63
C LEU A 95 -9.00 3.52 0.90
N PHE A 96 -8.74 4.53 1.72
CA PHE A 96 -7.39 4.95 2.08
C PHE A 96 -6.67 3.87 2.90
N SER A 97 -7.28 3.42 4.00
CA SER A 97 -6.67 2.40 4.88
C SER A 97 -6.54 1.03 4.20
N GLY A 98 -7.50 0.66 3.36
CA GLY A 98 -7.40 -0.55 2.53
C GLY A 98 -6.25 -0.49 1.53
N ALA A 99 -5.94 0.69 0.97
CA ALA A 99 -4.80 0.88 0.11
C ALA A 99 -3.46 0.90 0.90
N ALA A 100 -3.45 1.39 2.14
CA ALA A 100 -2.31 1.27 3.03
C ALA A 100 -2.03 -0.20 3.41
N LEU A 101 -3.06 -1.01 3.63
CA LEU A 101 -2.91 -2.45 3.82
C LEU A 101 -2.36 -3.15 2.57
N LEU A 102 -2.76 -2.73 1.36
CA LEU A 102 -2.18 -3.22 0.11
C LEU A 102 -0.67 -2.90 0.03
N HIS A 103 -0.27 -1.68 0.39
CA HIS A 103 1.14 -1.27 0.46
C HIS A 103 1.94 -2.23 1.36
N ILE A 104 1.50 -2.41 2.61
CA ILE A 104 2.16 -3.30 3.58
C ILE A 104 2.25 -4.74 3.05
N GLY A 105 1.19 -5.23 2.41
CA GLY A 105 1.20 -6.55 1.78
C GLY A 105 2.22 -6.69 0.65
N LEU A 106 2.41 -5.63 -0.15
CA LEU A 106 3.44 -5.59 -1.19
C LEU A 106 4.86 -5.56 -0.59
N ASP A 107 5.07 -4.82 0.50
CA ASP A 107 6.37 -4.78 1.16
C ASP A 107 6.73 -6.10 1.81
N THR A 108 5.76 -6.76 2.43
CA THR A 108 5.97 -8.09 3.03
C THR A 108 6.41 -9.13 1.99
N PHE A 109 6.18 -8.86 0.70
CA PHE A 109 6.59 -9.79 -0.36
C PHE A 109 8.11 -9.99 -0.42
N VAL A 110 8.91 -8.93 -0.20
CA VAL A 110 10.38 -8.97 -0.28
C VAL A 110 11.11 -8.12 0.75
N GLY A 111 10.39 -7.52 1.69
CA GLY A 111 10.94 -6.67 2.74
C GLY A 111 10.51 -7.14 4.12
N ASP A 112 11.41 -7.05 5.08
CA ASP A 112 11.10 -7.31 6.48
C ASP A 112 10.09 -6.29 6.99
N VAL A 113 8.88 -6.72 7.32
CA VAL A 113 7.79 -5.86 7.81
C VAL A 113 7.30 -6.37 9.17
N TRP A 114 7.21 -5.49 10.15
CA TRP A 114 6.70 -5.79 11.51
C TRP A 114 5.17 -5.75 11.54
N LEU A 115 4.52 -6.71 10.88
CA LEU A 115 3.07 -6.73 10.66
C LEU A 115 2.25 -6.60 11.96
N PHE A 116 2.67 -7.28 13.02
CA PHE A 116 1.91 -7.39 14.27
C PHE A 116 2.49 -6.56 15.41
N ALA A 117 3.43 -5.65 15.11
CA ALA A 117 3.87 -4.69 16.11
C ALA A 117 2.68 -3.81 16.57
N PRO A 118 2.66 -3.34 17.82
CA PRO A 118 3.68 -3.53 18.85
C PRO A 118 3.57 -4.86 19.63
N PHE A 119 2.62 -5.74 19.28
CA PHE A 119 2.33 -6.96 20.04
C PHE A 119 3.39 -8.05 19.81
N ILE A 120 3.93 -8.13 18.59
CA ILE A 120 4.96 -9.10 18.19
C ILE A 120 6.09 -8.32 17.51
N ASP A 121 7.26 -8.29 18.15
CA ASP A 121 8.47 -7.61 17.61
C ASP A 121 9.27 -8.60 16.75
N GLN A 122 8.66 -9.09 15.68
CA GLN A 122 9.30 -9.95 14.69
C GLN A 122 8.94 -9.49 13.28
N PRO A 123 9.91 -9.43 12.36
CA PRO A 123 9.64 -9.15 10.96
C PRO A 123 9.04 -10.36 10.26
N TYR A 124 8.25 -10.09 9.23
CA TYR A 124 7.68 -11.06 8.31
C TYR A 124 8.08 -10.71 6.90
N VAL A 125 8.51 -11.71 6.15
CA VAL A 125 8.85 -11.60 4.73
C VAL A 125 8.47 -12.90 4.02
N PHE A 126 7.94 -12.82 2.79
CA PHE A 126 7.65 -14.01 2.01
C PHE A 126 8.88 -14.54 1.28
N PHE A 127 9.70 -13.64 0.73
CA PHE A 127 10.90 -14.01 -0.03
C PHE A 127 12.08 -13.13 0.40
N GLU A 128 13.09 -13.76 0.96
CA GLU A 128 14.30 -13.08 1.40
C GLU A 128 15.14 -12.63 0.20
N VAL A 129 15.56 -11.36 0.25
CA VAL A 129 16.50 -10.80 -0.72
C VAL A 129 17.91 -10.84 -0.14
N SER A 130 18.73 -11.76 -0.66
CA SER A 130 20.11 -11.92 -0.20
C SER A 130 20.94 -10.67 -0.45
N SER A 131 21.66 -10.20 0.57
CA SER A 131 22.58 -9.05 0.46
C SER A 131 23.91 -9.50 -0.19
N ARG A 132 23.96 -9.45 -1.52
CA ARG A 132 25.13 -9.88 -2.33
C ARG A 132 25.89 -8.72 -2.96
N TYR A 133 25.24 -7.58 -3.18
CA TYR A 133 25.75 -6.47 -3.98
C TYR A 133 25.74 -5.16 -3.20
N GLN A 134 26.65 -4.26 -3.58
CA GLN A 134 26.65 -2.87 -3.16
C GLN A 134 26.52 -1.97 -4.41
N PRO A 135 25.74 -0.89 -4.33
CA PRO A 135 24.87 -0.47 -3.23
C PRO A 135 23.68 -1.40 -2.99
N TRP A 136 23.12 -1.39 -1.77
CA TRP A 136 22.11 -2.33 -1.28
C TRP A 136 20.87 -2.49 -2.19
N TRP A 137 20.46 -1.45 -2.87
CA TRP A 137 19.28 -1.47 -3.76
C TRP A 137 19.47 -2.38 -5.00
N LEU A 138 20.72 -2.66 -5.42
CA LEU A 138 20.99 -3.61 -6.50
C LEU A 138 20.48 -5.02 -6.19
N ASN A 139 20.49 -5.42 -4.90
CA ASN A 139 20.00 -6.73 -4.50
C ASN A 139 18.51 -6.91 -4.86
N PHE A 140 17.72 -5.85 -4.72
CA PHE A 140 16.30 -5.86 -5.06
C PHE A 140 16.07 -5.80 -6.57
N ILE A 141 16.78 -4.95 -7.30
CA ILE A 141 16.64 -4.84 -8.76
C ILE A 141 17.03 -6.14 -9.47
N LEU A 142 18.07 -6.83 -8.99
CA LEU A 142 18.53 -8.08 -9.54
C LEU A 142 17.77 -9.30 -9.00
N HIS A 143 16.89 -9.13 -8.04
CA HIS A 143 16.04 -10.19 -7.52
C HIS A 143 14.84 -10.40 -8.45
N TRP A 144 14.41 -11.65 -8.60
CA TRP A 144 13.27 -11.99 -9.48
C TRP A 144 11.98 -11.23 -9.16
N SER A 145 11.78 -10.81 -7.91
CA SER A 145 10.61 -10.03 -7.49
C SER A 145 10.49 -8.68 -8.20
N PHE A 146 11.60 -8.12 -8.66
CA PHE A 146 11.56 -6.88 -9.45
C PHE A 146 10.80 -7.07 -10.77
N PHE A 147 10.85 -8.28 -11.34
CA PHE A 147 10.02 -8.62 -12.51
C PHE A 147 8.52 -8.53 -12.18
N VAL A 148 8.10 -8.93 -10.98
CA VAL A 148 6.71 -8.76 -10.52
C VAL A 148 6.33 -7.28 -10.43
N GLU A 149 7.24 -6.43 -9.94
CA GLU A 149 7.01 -4.98 -9.91
C GLU A 149 6.82 -4.40 -11.31
N LEU A 150 7.68 -4.81 -12.25
CA LEU A 150 7.55 -4.39 -13.66
C LEU A 150 6.23 -4.85 -14.28
N LEU A 151 5.77 -6.05 -13.95
CA LEU A 151 4.48 -6.57 -14.40
C LEU A 151 3.31 -5.74 -13.85
N ILE A 152 3.34 -5.38 -12.56
CA ILE A 152 2.34 -4.49 -11.94
C ILE A 152 2.34 -3.12 -12.65
N CYS A 153 3.52 -2.55 -12.91
CA CYS A 153 3.65 -1.29 -13.64
C CYS A 153 3.09 -1.38 -15.07
N LEU A 154 3.37 -2.47 -15.77
CA LEU A 154 2.87 -2.72 -17.13
C LEU A 154 1.34 -2.83 -17.14
N ILE A 155 0.76 -3.59 -16.22
CA ILE A 155 -0.70 -3.70 -16.09
C ILE A 155 -1.33 -2.33 -15.81
N ALA A 156 -0.75 -1.55 -14.90
CA ALA A 156 -1.23 -0.21 -14.61
C ALA A 156 -1.17 0.69 -15.85
N LEU A 157 -0.09 0.62 -16.61
CA LEU A 157 0.09 1.39 -17.87
C LEU A 157 -0.95 0.97 -18.92
N ILE A 158 -1.18 -0.31 -19.13
CA ILE A 158 -2.21 -0.82 -20.05
C ILE A 158 -3.60 -0.30 -19.65
N LEU A 159 -3.92 -0.32 -18.35
CA LEU A 159 -5.19 0.19 -17.83
C LEU A 159 -5.30 1.73 -17.92
N LEU A 160 -4.18 2.44 -17.94
CA LEU A 160 -4.13 3.90 -18.09
C LEU A 160 -4.34 4.31 -19.57
N VAL A 161 -3.62 3.63 -20.48
CA VAL A 161 -3.61 3.96 -21.92
C VAL A 161 -4.79 3.32 -22.66
N GLY A 162 -5.26 2.17 -22.16
CA GLY A 162 -6.41 1.45 -22.73
C GLY A 162 -7.63 2.38 -22.84
N LYS A 163 -8.21 2.45 -24.05
CA LYS A 163 -9.32 3.34 -24.37
C LYS A 163 -10.44 3.23 -23.34
N LYS A 164 -10.93 4.37 -22.90
CA LYS A 164 -12.22 4.51 -22.24
C LYS A 164 -13.30 4.15 -23.25
N ASN A 165 -13.72 2.87 -23.31
CA ASN A 165 -14.99 2.50 -23.91
C ASN A 165 -16.11 2.73 -22.90
#